data_1549c9f1bd9e43dd85b1b2346f108da7
#
_entry.id   1549c9f1bd9e43dd85b1b2346f108da7
#
_cell.length_a   1.000
_cell.length_b   1.000
_cell.length_c   1.000
_cell.angle_alpha   90.00
_cell.angle_beta   90.00
_cell.angle_gamma   90.00
#
_symmetry.space_group_name_H-M   'P 1'
#
loop_
_entity.id
_entity.type
_entity.pdbx_description
1 polymer ?
#
loop_
_entity_poly.entity_id
_entity_poly.type
_entity_poly.pdbx_seq_one_letter_code
_entity_poly.pdbx_strand_id
1 'polypeptide(L)'
;MKKIILVCSALLCHFILVAQGKYIQGKIDGIPQEGFAIKNLFNPISVSSENYDFTKDLSQYTLATVSSDVLNEVVNTYEYALEVDIPFEGSFLTLQLMKSNFVTESSVFTAQNNHGKENFKYPLGAYYYGVVKNMPGTCVGISFFANDIIGMIAMPEGNIVIGKSNVKNALSEEYIIYNDKYLKIENTSRCGADDDRLKTLIPKYDTKKAVRTITTNCVKFYVECDYKTYQDFGNSVVSTTNFATGLFNLVSTLYLNDSVSTAVQQVNVWTVTDPYAADMNTYDALVSFSTQMQGGFNGDLAHLLSKRSLGGGIAWLDVLCDAAYYRSAVSASLSANLTPLPTYSWNTMVVTHEAGHNMAS
;
A
#
# COMPACT_ATOMS: atom_id res chain seq x y z
N MET A 1 30.21 8.28 42.09
CA MET A 1 29.99 7.11 41.23
C MET A 1 28.52 6.92 40.75
N LYS A 2 27.46 7.22 41.51
CA LYS A 2 26.06 7.06 41.07
C LYS A 2 25.60 7.99 39.94
N LYS A 3 26.19 9.19 39.76
CA LYS A 3 25.81 10.15 38.71
C LYS A 3 26.36 9.79 37.30
N ILE A 4 27.49 9.08 37.22
CA ILE A 4 28.11 8.68 35.95
C ILE A 4 27.35 7.52 35.31
N ILE A 5 26.77 6.60 36.12
CA ILE A 5 25.99 5.46 35.64
C ILE A 5 24.67 5.94 35.01
N LEU A 6 24.05 6.99 35.53
CA LEU A 6 22.78 7.53 35.00
C LEU A 6 22.96 8.22 33.64
N VAL A 7 24.10 8.88 33.40
CA VAL A 7 24.42 9.52 32.13
C VAL A 7 24.73 8.47 31.03
N CYS A 8 25.41 7.37 31.36
CA CYS A 8 25.67 6.29 30.41
C CYS A 8 24.39 5.54 30.03
N SER A 9 23.44 5.33 30.96
CA SER A 9 22.18 4.67 30.63
C SER A 9 21.27 5.57 29.76
N ALA A 10 21.28 6.88 29.95
CA ALA A 10 20.54 7.84 29.11
C ALA A 10 21.13 7.94 27.68
N LEU A 11 22.47 7.86 27.54
CA LEU A 11 23.11 7.82 26.22
C LEU A 11 22.88 6.48 25.49
N LEU A 12 22.84 5.33 26.19
CA LEU A 12 22.47 4.06 25.55
C LEU A 12 21.01 4.02 25.08
N CYS A 13 20.06 4.62 25.83
CA CYS A 13 18.68 4.70 25.38
C CYS A 13 18.49 5.58 24.12
N HIS A 14 19.33 6.61 23.91
CA HIS A 14 19.27 7.41 22.68
C HIS A 14 19.79 6.69 21.44
N PHE A 15 20.71 5.72 21.58
CA PHE A 15 21.21 4.94 20.47
C PHE A 15 20.25 3.81 20.01
N ILE A 16 19.33 3.37 20.87
CA ILE A 16 18.35 2.32 20.54
C ILE A 16 17.18 2.91 19.73
N LEU A 17 16.82 4.19 19.90
CA LEU A 17 15.74 4.86 19.16
C LEU A 17 16.10 5.22 17.70
N VAL A 18 17.37 5.13 17.29
CA VAL A 18 17.82 5.46 15.93
C VAL A 18 17.93 4.23 15.02
N ALA A 19 17.65 3.01 15.53
CA ALA A 19 17.81 1.77 14.77
C ALA A 19 16.56 1.34 13.97
N GLN A 20 15.41 1.97 14.20
CA GLN A 20 14.19 1.69 13.42
C GLN A 20 14.19 2.54 12.14
N GLY A 21 13.99 1.91 10.98
CA GLY A 21 13.75 2.59 9.71
C GLY A 21 14.97 2.79 8.80
N LYS A 22 16.05 2.00 8.94
CA LYS A 22 17.26 2.17 8.11
C LYS A 22 17.48 1.10 7.03
N TYR A 23 16.60 0.12 6.92
CA TYR A 23 16.85 -0.99 5.99
C TYR A 23 16.85 -0.53 4.53
N ILE A 24 15.84 0.23 4.11
CA ILE A 24 15.73 0.76 2.75
C ILE A 24 16.86 1.76 2.49
N GLN A 25 17.13 2.69 3.43
CA GLN A 25 18.22 3.65 3.27
C GLN A 25 19.56 2.94 3.00
N GLY A 26 19.88 1.90 3.78
CA GLY A 26 21.13 1.14 3.59
C GLY A 26 21.20 0.42 2.24
N LYS A 27 20.07 0.01 1.66
CA LYS A 27 20.01 -0.55 0.30
C LYS A 27 20.29 0.51 -0.76
N ILE A 28 19.72 1.69 -0.62
CA ILE A 28 19.90 2.82 -1.54
C ILE A 28 21.35 3.34 -1.46
N ASP A 29 21.90 3.51 -0.26
CA ASP A 29 23.30 3.97 -0.05
C ASP A 29 24.32 3.03 -0.67
N GLY A 30 23.97 1.76 -0.88
CA GLY A 30 24.82 0.77 -1.55
C GLY A 30 24.87 0.93 -3.09
N ILE A 31 24.05 1.78 -3.68
CA ILE A 31 24.02 2.03 -5.14
C ILE A 31 24.89 3.26 -5.45
N PRO A 32 25.93 3.15 -6.29
CA PRO A 32 26.70 4.33 -6.70
C PRO A 32 25.83 5.32 -7.49
N GLN A 33 26.15 6.62 -7.43
CA GLN A 33 25.31 7.67 -8.03
C GLN A 33 25.07 7.46 -9.55
N GLU A 34 26.08 6.99 -10.27
CA GLU A 34 25.99 6.63 -11.69
C GLU A 34 25.14 5.39 -11.98
N GLY A 35 24.76 4.64 -10.94
CA GLY A 35 23.88 3.46 -11.03
C GLY A 35 22.40 3.80 -11.13
N PHE A 36 22.01 5.08 -10.92
CA PHE A 36 20.64 5.52 -11.05
C PHE A 36 20.35 6.04 -12.47
N ALA A 37 19.35 5.46 -13.13
CA ALA A 37 18.80 6.02 -14.37
C ALA A 37 17.91 7.23 -14.05
N ILE A 38 18.28 8.40 -14.56
CA ILE A 38 17.54 9.66 -14.29
C ILE A 38 16.34 9.74 -15.24
N LYS A 39 15.15 10.01 -14.70
CA LYS A 39 13.89 10.13 -15.44
C LYS A 39 13.17 11.44 -15.12
N ASN A 40 13.02 12.29 -16.13
CA ASN A 40 12.26 13.55 -16.03
C ASN A 40 10.79 13.26 -16.37
N LEU A 41 10.04 12.79 -15.39
CA LEU A 41 8.69 12.25 -15.57
C LEU A 41 7.59 13.29 -15.31
N PHE A 42 7.75 14.13 -14.28
CA PHE A 42 6.74 15.07 -13.82
C PHE A 42 7.03 16.50 -14.29
N ASN A 43 5.99 17.18 -14.80
CA ASN A 43 6.02 18.59 -15.18
C ASN A 43 4.99 19.34 -14.34
N PRO A 44 5.39 20.31 -13.48
CA PRO A 44 4.44 21.04 -12.64
C PRO A 44 3.51 21.91 -13.50
N ILE A 45 2.24 22.00 -13.07
CA ILE A 45 1.23 22.88 -13.66
C ILE A 45 0.60 23.75 -12.56
N SER A 46 0.13 24.95 -12.94
CA SER A 46 -0.40 25.92 -11.98
C SER A 46 -1.90 25.79 -11.76
N VAL A 47 -2.64 25.20 -12.70
CA VAL A 47 -4.10 25.13 -12.68
C VAL A 47 -4.55 23.75 -13.17
N SER A 48 -5.57 23.19 -12.53
CA SER A 48 -6.21 21.96 -13.00
C SER A 48 -6.82 22.15 -14.38
N SER A 49 -6.74 21.13 -15.24
CA SER A 49 -7.31 21.12 -16.58
C SER A 49 -8.80 21.41 -16.61
N GLU A 50 -9.55 21.05 -15.57
CA GLU A 50 -10.99 21.28 -15.42
C GLU A 50 -11.31 22.44 -14.45
N ASN A 51 -10.31 23.27 -14.10
CA ASN A 51 -10.45 24.37 -13.13
C ASN A 51 -11.06 23.92 -11.78
N TYR A 52 -10.83 22.66 -11.39
CA TYR A 52 -11.30 22.16 -10.09
C TYR A 52 -10.60 22.87 -8.95
N ASP A 53 -11.38 23.31 -7.97
CA ASP A 53 -10.86 24.00 -6.79
C ASP A 53 -10.56 23.00 -5.68
N PHE A 54 -9.33 22.47 -5.68
CA PHE A 54 -8.82 21.56 -4.64
C PHE A 54 -8.67 22.23 -3.27
N THR A 55 -8.74 23.57 -3.19
CA THR A 55 -8.66 24.27 -1.90
C THR A 55 -9.83 23.94 -0.98
N LYS A 56 -10.91 23.35 -1.46
CA LYS A 56 -12.02 22.83 -0.65
C LYS A 56 -11.58 21.64 0.22
N ASP A 57 -10.70 20.80 -0.31
CA ASP A 57 -10.30 19.53 0.27
C ASP A 57 -8.91 19.58 0.93
N LEU A 58 -8.03 20.44 0.40
CA LEU A 58 -6.63 20.58 0.80
C LEU A 58 -6.27 22.04 1.09
N SER A 59 -5.47 22.28 2.13
CA SER A 59 -4.90 23.60 2.37
C SER A 59 -3.67 23.88 1.50
N GLN A 60 -2.96 22.84 1.06
CA GLN A 60 -1.79 22.93 0.18
C GLN A 60 -1.66 21.67 -0.68
N TYR A 61 -1.31 21.85 -1.96
CA TYR A 61 -1.09 20.77 -2.93
C TYR A 61 -0.23 21.25 -4.09
N THR A 62 0.27 20.31 -4.88
CA THR A 62 0.98 20.57 -6.15
C THR A 62 0.31 19.76 -7.25
N LEU A 63 0.10 20.38 -8.42
CA LEU A 63 -0.39 19.70 -9.61
C LEU A 63 0.79 19.47 -10.59
N ALA A 64 0.72 18.35 -11.28
CA ALA A 64 1.67 18.01 -12.32
C ALA A 64 1.03 17.24 -13.46
N THR A 65 1.60 17.34 -14.64
CA THR A 65 1.37 16.37 -15.71
C THR A 65 2.52 15.38 -15.76
N VAL A 66 2.23 14.20 -16.32
CA VAL A 66 3.21 13.11 -16.50
C VAL A 66 3.46 12.91 -17.99
N SER A 67 4.73 12.80 -18.37
CA SER A 67 5.14 12.46 -19.74
C SER A 67 4.82 10.99 -20.00
N SER A 68 3.84 10.72 -20.88
CA SER A 68 3.43 9.36 -21.25
C SER A 68 4.56 8.54 -21.87
N ASP A 69 5.44 9.20 -22.67
CA ASP A 69 6.58 8.52 -23.30
C ASP A 69 7.60 8.07 -22.25
N VAL A 70 7.94 8.94 -21.30
CA VAL A 70 8.87 8.61 -20.20
C VAL A 70 8.25 7.57 -19.25
N LEU A 71 6.94 7.66 -18.97
CA LEU A 71 6.23 6.67 -18.16
C LEU A 71 6.28 5.28 -18.82
N ASN A 72 6.00 5.21 -20.12
CA ASN A 72 6.08 3.96 -20.88
C ASN A 72 7.53 3.43 -20.92
N GLU A 73 8.52 4.29 -21.04
CA GLU A 73 9.94 3.90 -20.96
C GLU A 73 10.22 3.25 -19.58
N VAL A 74 9.85 3.91 -18.46
CA VAL A 74 10.04 3.38 -17.09
C VAL A 74 9.41 2.01 -16.93
N VAL A 75 8.17 1.82 -17.39
CA VAL A 75 7.46 0.54 -17.30
C VAL A 75 8.14 -0.55 -18.14
N ASN A 76 8.58 -0.21 -19.37
CA ASN A 76 9.13 -1.20 -20.29
C ASN A 76 10.59 -1.57 -19.99
N THR A 77 11.43 -0.62 -19.55
CA THR A 77 12.84 -0.90 -19.23
C THR A 77 12.98 -1.52 -17.84
N TYR A 78 12.12 -1.11 -16.90
CA TYR A 78 12.11 -1.54 -15.51
C TYR A 78 13.53 -1.60 -14.93
N GLU A 79 14.23 -0.49 -15.01
CA GLU A 79 15.62 -0.31 -14.58
C GLU A 79 15.82 -0.74 -13.11
N TYR A 80 17.02 -1.19 -12.77
CA TYR A 80 17.33 -1.64 -11.41
C TYR A 80 17.21 -0.51 -10.38
N ALA A 81 17.66 0.70 -10.74
CA ALA A 81 17.54 1.89 -9.90
C ALA A 81 17.18 3.13 -10.72
N LEU A 82 16.32 3.97 -10.17
CA LEU A 82 15.85 5.22 -10.77
C LEU A 82 16.12 6.41 -9.86
N GLU A 83 16.40 7.56 -10.46
CA GLU A 83 16.30 8.87 -9.81
C GLU A 83 15.20 9.66 -10.53
N VAL A 84 14.17 10.10 -9.78
CA VAL A 84 12.99 10.79 -10.30
C VAL A 84 12.73 12.03 -9.46
N ASP A 85 12.63 13.18 -10.10
CA ASP A 85 12.22 14.42 -9.46
C ASP A 85 10.70 14.56 -9.48
N ILE A 86 10.09 14.80 -8.30
CA ILE A 86 8.68 15.13 -8.16
C ILE A 86 8.52 16.58 -7.72
N PRO A 87 7.62 17.38 -8.33
CA PRO A 87 7.34 18.74 -7.85
C PRO A 87 6.57 18.69 -6.54
N PHE A 88 7.03 19.46 -5.56
CA PHE A 88 6.39 19.53 -4.25
C PHE A 88 6.64 20.90 -3.61
N GLU A 89 5.59 21.62 -3.22
CA GLU A 89 5.63 22.89 -2.49
C GLU A 89 6.54 23.95 -3.13
N GLY A 90 6.48 24.10 -4.45
CA GLY A 90 7.27 25.08 -5.19
C GLY A 90 8.73 24.70 -5.42
N SER A 91 9.14 23.50 -5.04
CA SER A 91 10.47 22.93 -5.23
C SER A 91 10.35 21.52 -5.83
N PHE A 92 11.43 20.74 -5.79
CA PHE A 92 11.46 19.34 -6.20
C PHE A 92 12.00 18.45 -5.07
N LEU A 93 11.41 17.27 -4.94
CA LEU A 93 11.97 16.17 -4.16
C LEU A 93 12.53 15.13 -5.10
N THR A 94 13.81 14.83 -4.97
CA THR A 94 14.47 13.79 -5.75
C THR A 94 14.29 12.44 -5.06
N LEU A 95 13.60 11.52 -5.70
CA LEU A 95 13.41 10.14 -5.23
C LEU A 95 14.55 9.27 -5.74
N GLN A 96 15.26 8.59 -4.84
CA GLN A 96 16.19 7.52 -5.18
C GLN A 96 15.51 6.17 -4.93
N LEU A 97 15.28 5.43 -5.98
CA LEU A 97 14.40 4.28 -6.05
C LEU A 97 15.16 3.04 -6.47
N MET A 98 14.85 1.91 -5.88
CA MET A 98 15.34 0.58 -6.25
C MET A 98 14.16 -0.34 -6.60
N LYS A 99 14.35 -1.17 -7.61
CA LYS A 99 13.37 -2.14 -8.11
C LYS A 99 12.86 -3.05 -6.98
N SER A 100 11.55 -3.18 -6.87
CA SER A 100 10.86 -4.05 -5.93
C SER A 100 10.47 -5.37 -6.61
N ASN A 101 10.69 -6.48 -5.93
CA ASN A 101 10.36 -7.82 -6.42
C ASN A 101 9.16 -8.44 -5.65
N PHE A 102 8.29 -7.63 -5.06
CA PHE A 102 7.16 -8.15 -4.28
C PHE A 102 6.05 -8.78 -5.16
N VAL A 103 5.97 -8.38 -6.43
CA VAL A 103 5.19 -9.05 -7.49
C VAL A 103 6.19 -9.66 -8.48
N THR A 104 6.03 -10.92 -8.81
CA THR A 104 6.95 -11.68 -9.67
C THR A 104 6.18 -12.33 -10.83
N GLU A 105 6.90 -12.88 -11.81
CA GLU A 105 6.30 -13.66 -12.89
C GLU A 105 5.55 -14.92 -12.39
N SER A 106 5.86 -15.39 -11.18
CA SER A 106 5.12 -16.49 -10.53
C SER A 106 3.84 -16.04 -9.83
N SER A 107 3.59 -14.74 -9.72
CA SER A 107 2.33 -14.21 -9.18
C SER A 107 1.19 -14.51 -10.14
N VAL A 108 0.05 -14.93 -9.57
CA VAL A 108 -1.13 -15.36 -10.33
C VAL A 108 -2.17 -14.24 -10.34
N PHE A 109 -2.74 -13.95 -11.51
CA PHE A 109 -3.79 -12.93 -11.65
C PHE A 109 -5.04 -13.58 -12.20
N THR A 110 -6.15 -13.43 -11.45
CA THR A 110 -7.43 -14.10 -11.77
C THR A 110 -8.59 -13.11 -11.74
N ALA A 111 -9.57 -13.37 -12.60
CA ALA A 111 -10.86 -12.71 -12.57
C ALA A 111 -11.95 -13.75 -12.25
N GLN A 112 -12.82 -13.44 -11.30
CA GLN A 112 -13.96 -14.29 -10.95
C GLN A 112 -15.20 -13.82 -11.71
N ASN A 113 -15.73 -14.65 -12.57
CA ASN A 113 -16.95 -14.38 -13.35
C ASN A 113 -18.02 -15.45 -13.09
N ASN A 114 -19.14 -15.44 -13.85
CA ASN A 114 -20.24 -16.40 -13.71
C ASN A 114 -19.86 -17.84 -14.09
N HIS A 115 -18.74 -18.05 -14.77
CA HIS A 115 -18.23 -19.37 -15.19
C HIS A 115 -17.16 -19.91 -14.24
N GLY A 116 -16.73 -19.10 -13.27
CA GLY A 116 -15.70 -19.44 -12.31
C GLY A 116 -14.51 -18.49 -12.31
N LYS A 117 -13.40 -18.93 -11.74
CA LYS A 117 -12.15 -18.18 -11.64
C LYS A 117 -11.28 -18.47 -12.86
N GLU A 118 -10.94 -17.44 -13.61
CA GLU A 118 -10.15 -17.53 -14.83
C GLU A 118 -8.84 -16.73 -14.70
N ASN A 119 -7.73 -17.31 -15.15
CA ASN A 119 -6.46 -16.60 -15.23
C ASN A 119 -6.48 -15.58 -16.37
N PHE A 120 -5.88 -14.42 -16.16
CA PHE A 120 -5.62 -13.45 -17.22
C PHE A 120 -4.16 -13.02 -17.24
N LYS A 121 -3.68 -12.64 -18.43
CA LYS A 121 -2.33 -12.09 -18.56
C LYS A 121 -2.33 -10.63 -18.11
N TYR A 122 -1.82 -10.40 -16.92
CA TYR A 122 -1.70 -9.06 -16.37
C TYR A 122 -0.44 -8.37 -16.91
N PRO A 123 -0.55 -7.14 -17.48
CA PRO A 123 0.61 -6.34 -17.84
C PRO A 123 1.23 -5.78 -16.54
N LEU A 124 2.32 -6.40 -16.09
CA LEU A 124 3.00 -5.98 -14.86
C LEU A 124 3.43 -4.51 -14.93
N GLY A 125 3.21 -3.79 -13.83
CA GLY A 125 3.79 -2.47 -13.61
C GLY A 125 5.28 -2.55 -13.24
N ALA A 126 5.91 -1.40 -13.14
CA ALA A 126 7.25 -1.25 -12.61
C ALA A 126 7.15 -0.74 -11.15
N TYR A 127 7.58 -1.56 -10.21
CA TYR A 127 7.41 -1.33 -8.77
C TYR A 127 8.74 -0.97 -8.13
N TYR A 128 8.74 0.07 -7.31
CA TYR A 128 9.94 0.59 -6.68
C TYR A 128 9.70 0.89 -5.20
N TYR A 129 10.76 0.76 -4.42
CA TYR A 129 10.88 1.33 -3.08
C TYR A 129 12.15 2.20 -3.01
N GLY A 130 12.21 3.11 -2.05
CA GLY A 130 13.39 3.98 -1.93
C GLY A 130 13.27 5.02 -0.84
N VAL A 131 13.99 6.12 -1.03
CA VAL A 131 14.05 7.26 -0.10
C VAL A 131 14.03 8.57 -0.89
N VAL A 132 13.77 9.67 -0.18
CA VAL A 132 14.03 11.00 -0.73
C VAL A 132 15.51 11.32 -0.53
N LYS A 133 16.21 11.68 -1.60
CA LYS A 133 17.63 12.02 -1.60
C LYS A 133 17.94 13.12 -0.58
N ASN A 134 18.95 12.92 0.24
CA ASN A 134 19.36 13.82 1.31
C ASN A 134 18.31 14.07 2.42
N MET A 135 17.26 13.23 2.51
CA MET A 135 16.24 13.29 3.56
C MET A 135 16.18 11.95 4.32
N PRO A 136 17.07 11.72 5.28
CA PRO A 136 17.08 10.48 6.05
C PRO A 136 15.79 10.31 6.86
N GLY A 137 15.33 9.06 7.00
CA GLY A 137 14.09 8.74 7.70
C GLY A 137 12.84 8.78 6.81
N THR A 138 12.99 9.05 5.51
CA THR A 138 11.91 8.89 4.53
C THR A 138 11.85 7.47 4.00
N CYS A 139 10.65 7.04 3.60
CA CYS A 139 10.41 5.75 2.99
C CYS A 139 9.46 5.94 1.81
N VAL A 140 9.90 5.59 0.60
CA VAL A 140 9.15 5.78 -0.64
C VAL A 140 8.70 4.45 -1.18
N GLY A 141 7.40 4.30 -1.44
CA GLY A 141 6.84 3.26 -2.28
C GLY A 141 6.19 3.90 -3.51
N ILE A 142 6.52 3.44 -4.71
CA ILE A 142 5.91 3.97 -5.93
C ILE A 142 5.81 2.88 -7.00
N SER A 143 4.70 2.90 -7.74
CA SER A 143 4.40 1.96 -8.81
C SER A 143 4.03 2.71 -10.07
N PHE A 144 4.64 2.34 -11.17
CA PHE A 144 4.38 2.90 -12.49
C PHE A 144 3.65 1.87 -13.34
N PHE A 145 2.54 2.27 -13.94
CA PHE A 145 1.74 1.49 -14.88
C PHE A 145 1.66 2.25 -16.21
N ALA A 146 1.20 1.61 -17.27
CA ALA A 146 1.13 2.25 -18.60
C ALA A 146 0.37 3.59 -18.58
N ASN A 147 -0.64 3.74 -17.72
CA ASN A 147 -1.49 4.94 -17.66
C ASN A 147 -1.71 5.43 -16.23
N ASP A 148 -0.94 4.99 -15.24
CA ASP A 148 -1.16 5.37 -13.84
C ASP A 148 0.13 5.34 -13.04
N ILE A 149 0.17 6.14 -11.97
CA ILE A 149 1.23 6.13 -10.96
C ILE A 149 0.56 6.13 -9.59
N ILE A 150 0.95 5.19 -8.74
CA ILE A 150 0.51 5.08 -7.35
C ILE A 150 1.74 5.21 -6.48
N GLY A 151 1.84 6.30 -5.73
CA GLY A 151 3.01 6.58 -4.91
C GLY A 151 2.69 7.19 -3.55
N MET A 152 3.56 6.90 -2.59
CA MET A 152 3.54 7.51 -1.26
C MET A 152 4.96 7.66 -0.74
N ILE A 153 5.21 8.77 -0.05
CA ILE A 153 6.42 8.99 0.74
C ILE A 153 6.00 9.08 2.21
N ALA A 154 6.40 8.11 3.01
CA ALA A 154 6.24 8.18 4.45
C ALA A 154 7.32 9.08 5.05
N MET A 155 6.92 10.04 5.87
CA MET A 155 7.77 11.02 6.53
C MET A 155 7.31 11.23 7.98
N PRO A 156 8.18 11.71 8.89
CA PRO A 156 7.79 12.01 10.27
C PRO A 156 6.66 13.06 10.39
N GLU A 157 6.55 13.97 9.41
CA GLU A 157 5.60 15.09 9.41
C GLU A 157 4.36 14.87 8.53
N GLY A 158 3.96 13.61 8.33
CA GLY A 158 2.85 13.23 7.46
C GLY A 158 3.33 12.57 6.17
N ASN A 159 2.40 11.99 5.41
CA ASN A 159 2.73 11.25 4.20
C ASN A 159 2.46 12.10 2.96
N ILE A 160 3.37 12.08 1.99
CA ILE A 160 3.12 12.69 0.67
C ILE A 160 2.48 11.62 -0.21
N VAL A 161 1.30 11.93 -0.72
CA VAL A 161 0.54 11.11 -1.67
C VAL A 161 0.81 11.59 -3.10
N ILE A 162 1.07 10.66 -4.01
CA ILE A 162 1.30 10.90 -5.44
C ILE A 162 0.32 10.04 -6.22
N GLY A 163 -0.60 10.65 -6.96
CA GLY A 163 -1.57 9.89 -7.76
C GLY A 163 -2.36 10.77 -8.70
N LYS A 164 -3.13 10.12 -9.58
CA LYS A 164 -4.03 10.82 -10.49
C LYS A 164 -5.08 11.63 -9.76
N SER A 165 -5.35 12.82 -10.26
CA SER A 165 -6.57 13.55 -9.96
C SER A 165 -7.77 12.76 -10.51
N ASN A 166 -8.79 12.51 -9.66
CA ASN A 166 -10.05 11.87 -10.06
C ASN A 166 -11.13 12.91 -10.39
N VAL A 167 -10.73 14.09 -10.77
CA VAL A 167 -11.66 15.12 -11.26
C VAL A 167 -12.30 14.63 -12.55
N LYS A 168 -13.63 14.72 -12.62
CA LYS A 168 -14.38 14.29 -13.80
C LYS A 168 -13.95 15.12 -15.02
N ASN A 169 -13.62 14.44 -16.12
CA ASN A 169 -13.10 14.99 -17.38
C ASN A 169 -11.69 15.61 -17.30
N ALA A 170 -10.97 15.50 -16.18
CA ALA A 170 -9.57 15.92 -16.14
C ALA A 170 -8.73 15.18 -17.19
N LEU A 171 -7.61 15.80 -17.60
CA LEU A 171 -6.64 15.15 -18.47
C LEU A 171 -6.14 13.86 -17.81
N SER A 172 -5.99 12.81 -18.58
CA SER A 172 -5.56 11.49 -18.07
C SER A 172 -4.15 11.53 -17.44
N GLU A 173 -3.36 12.54 -17.77
CA GLU A 173 -2.01 12.79 -17.30
C GLU A 173 -1.93 13.78 -16.12
N GLU A 174 -3.05 14.27 -15.59
CA GLU A 174 -3.07 15.17 -14.44
C GLU A 174 -2.92 14.40 -13.12
N TYR A 175 -1.90 14.77 -12.37
CA TYR A 175 -1.57 14.22 -11.05
C TYR A 175 -1.64 15.29 -9.99
N ILE A 176 -2.04 14.87 -8.78
CA ILE A 176 -1.98 15.70 -7.58
C ILE A 176 -0.99 15.09 -6.58
N ILE A 177 -0.17 15.96 -6.00
CA ILE A 177 0.85 15.62 -5.03
C ILE A 177 0.60 16.48 -3.80
N TYR A 178 0.35 15.85 -2.66
CA TYR A 178 0.03 16.56 -1.44
C TYR A 178 0.47 15.80 -0.19
N ASN A 179 0.76 16.53 0.89
CA ASN A 179 0.95 15.93 2.21
C ASN A 179 -0.40 15.73 2.88
N ASP A 180 -0.67 14.56 3.45
CA ASP A 180 -1.97 14.21 4.07
C ASP A 180 -2.30 15.07 5.30
N LYS A 181 -1.30 15.71 5.94
CA LYS A 181 -1.53 16.72 7.00
C LYS A 181 -2.32 17.94 6.52
N TYR A 182 -2.38 18.18 5.22
CA TYR A 182 -3.11 19.29 4.62
C TYR A 182 -4.58 18.98 4.27
N LEU A 183 -5.00 17.72 4.48
CA LEU A 183 -6.40 17.34 4.31
C LEU A 183 -7.30 18.09 5.29
N LYS A 184 -8.38 18.66 4.77
CA LYS A 184 -9.41 19.34 5.55
C LYS A 184 -10.52 18.42 6.03
N ILE A 185 -10.54 17.19 5.54
CA ILE A 185 -11.54 16.17 5.86
C ILE A 185 -10.89 15.17 6.83
N GLU A 186 -11.50 14.99 8.00
CA GLU A 186 -11.09 13.96 8.94
C GLU A 186 -11.64 12.59 8.50
N ASN A 187 -10.77 11.58 8.51
CA ASN A 187 -11.20 10.20 8.31
C ASN A 187 -11.74 9.64 9.62
N THR A 188 -13.03 9.32 9.66
CA THR A 188 -13.72 8.80 10.86
C THR A 188 -13.74 7.26 10.94
N SER A 189 -13.14 6.56 9.99
CA SER A 189 -13.10 5.09 9.99
C SER A 189 -12.25 4.54 11.16
N ARG A 190 -12.65 3.40 11.71
CA ARG A 190 -12.06 2.79 12.90
C ARG A 190 -11.54 1.40 12.60
N CYS A 191 -10.55 0.96 13.37
CA CYS A 191 -10.13 -0.44 13.43
C CYS A 191 -11.21 -1.27 14.12
N GLY A 192 -11.61 -2.40 13.51
CA GLY A 192 -12.58 -3.33 14.08
C GLY A 192 -11.99 -4.36 15.05
N ALA A 193 -10.67 -4.36 15.28
CA ALA A 193 -10.00 -5.36 16.13
C ALA A 193 -10.42 -5.30 17.63
N ASP A 194 -10.97 -4.15 18.07
CA ASP A 194 -11.55 -4.02 19.41
C ASP A 194 -12.94 -4.63 19.55
N ASP A 195 -13.47 -5.26 18.48
CA ASP A 195 -14.77 -5.94 18.55
C ASP A 195 -14.68 -7.16 19.46
N ASP A 196 -15.44 -7.14 20.56
CA ASP A 196 -15.45 -8.22 21.55
C ASP A 196 -15.84 -9.57 20.95
N ARG A 197 -16.53 -9.59 19.80
CA ARG A 197 -16.87 -10.82 19.07
C ARG A 197 -15.61 -11.53 18.54
N LEU A 198 -14.55 -10.82 18.15
CA LEU A 198 -13.27 -11.41 17.73
C LEU A 198 -12.60 -12.14 18.90
N LYS A 199 -12.63 -11.54 20.10
CA LYS A 199 -11.98 -12.10 21.31
C LYS A 199 -12.59 -13.42 21.75
N THR A 200 -13.87 -13.67 21.44
CA THR A 200 -14.59 -14.90 21.82
C THR A 200 -14.40 -16.05 20.84
N LEU A 201 -14.00 -15.74 19.59
CA LEU A 201 -13.89 -16.72 18.51
C LEU A 201 -12.45 -17.24 18.30
N ILE A 202 -11.44 -16.56 18.87
CA ILE A 202 -10.05 -17.01 18.74
C ILE A 202 -9.88 -18.26 19.64
N PRO A 203 -9.56 -19.43 19.07
CA PRO A 203 -9.15 -20.57 19.89
C PRO A 203 -7.96 -20.14 20.74
N LYS A 204 -8.04 -20.32 22.07
CA LYS A 204 -6.89 -20.10 22.95
C LYS A 204 -5.85 -21.18 22.66
N TYR A 205 -5.05 -20.97 21.62
CA TYR A 205 -3.84 -21.74 21.43
C TYR A 205 -2.85 -21.37 22.54
N ASP A 206 -2.39 -22.38 23.24
CA ASP A 206 -1.31 -22.25 24.21
C ASP A 206 -0.04 -21.86 23.40
N THR A 207 0.18 -20.56 23.31
CA THR A 207 1.35 -19.99 22.64
C THR A 207 2.58 -20.33 23.47
N LYS A 208 3.04 -21.57 23.38
CA LYS A 208 4.45 -21.86 23.66
C LYS A 208 5.24 -20.93 22.75
N LYS A 209 5.86 -19.91 23.35
CA LYS A 209 6.71 -18.96 22.66
C LYS A 209 7.67 -19.72 21.74
N ALA A 210 7.29 -19.88 20.48
CA ALA A 210 8.20 -20.37 19.46
C ALA A 210 9.34 -19.38 19.45
N VAL A 211 10.56 -19.87 19.62
CA VAL A 211 11.76 -19.05 19.45
C VAL A 211 11.69 -18.52 18.03
N ARG A 212 11.45 -17.22 17.88
CA ARG A 212 11.41 -16.56 16.57
C ARG A 212 12.81 -16.70 15.96
N THR A 213 12.98 -17.70 15.13
CA THR A 213 14.15 -17.79 14.26
C THR A 213 13.94 -16.74 13.17
N ILE A 214 14.92 -15.86 12.96
CA ILE A 214 14.92 -14.96 11.80
C ILE A 214 14.94 -15.88 10.58
N THR A 215 13.80 -15.96 9.90
CA THR A 215 13.68 -16.72 8.66
C THR A 215 13.84 -15.76 7.49
N THR A 216 14.50 -16.20 6.43
CA THR A 216 14.51 -15.48 5.13
C THR A 216 13.18 -15.64 4.38
N ASN A 217 12.16 -16.16 5.05
CA ASN A 217 10.87 -16.44 4.45
C ASN A 217 10.06 -15.15 4.28
N CYS A 218 9.52 -14.99 3.09
CA CYS A 218 8.66 -13.89 2.69
C CYS A 218 7.20 -14.26 3.00
N VAL A 219 6.44 -13.37 3.63
CA VAL A 219 4.98 -13.54 3.83
C VAL A 219 4.27 -13.26 2.50
N LYS A 220 3.53 -14.24 2.01
CA LYS A 220 2.86 -14.19 0.70
C LYS A 220 1.39 -13.88 0.86
N PHE A 221 0.93 -12.83 0.21
CA PHE A 221 -0.46 -12.42 0.22
C PHE A 221 -1.26 -12.96 -0.96
N TYR A 222 -2.43 -13.50 -0.67
CA TYR A 222 -3.55 -13.61 -1.58
C TYR A 222 -4.40 -12.34 -1.41
N VAL A 223 -4.55 -11.56 -2.45
CA VAL A 223 -5.30 -10.30 -2.43
C VAL A 223 -6.56 -10.47 -3.24
N GLU A 224 -7.70 -10.09 -2.68
CA GLU A 224 -8.97 -10.13 -3.37
C GLU A 224 -9.60 -8.74 -3.43
N CYS A 225 -10.11 -8.35 -4.59
CA CYS A 225 -10.90 -7.14 -4.79
C CYS A 225 -12.37 -7.52 -5.00
N ASP A 226 -13.27 -6.93 -4.22
CA ASP A 226 -14.70 -7.14 -4.34
C ASP A 226 -15.28 -6.52 -5.63
N TYR A 227 -16.52 -6.85 -5.93
CA TYR A 227 -17.21 -6.35 -7.13
C TYR A 227 -17.38 -4.83 -7.12
N LYS A 228 -17.60 -4.23 -5.94
CA LYS A 228 -17.70 -2.76 -5.82
C LYS A 228 -16.38 -2.09 -6.20
N THR A 229 -15.24 -2.63 -5.77
CA THR A 229 -13.92 -2.13 -6.15
C THR A 229 -13.73 -2.22 -7.67
N TYR A 230 -14.08 -3.34 -8.30
CA TYR A 230 -14.04 -3.49 -9.75
C TYR A 230 -14.91 -2.45 -10.49
N GLN A 231 -16.15 -2.22 -10.02
CA GLN A 231 -17.04 -1.21 -10.59
C GLN A 231 -16.44 0.20 -10.50
N ASP A 232 -15.85 0.56 -9.37
CA ASP A 232 -15.25 1.88 -9.12
C ASP A 232 -13.99 2.14 -9.94
N PHE A 233 -13.34 1.09 -10.44
CA PHE A 233 -12.26 1.17 -11.43
C PHE A 233 -12.76 0.99 -12.86
N GLY A 234 -14.00 1.38 -13.14
CA GLY A 234 -14.58 1.43 -14.50
C GLY A 234 -14.82 0.06 -15.12
N ASN A 235 -15.08 -0.96 -14.30
CA ASN A 235 -15.23 -2.35 -14.75
C ASN A 235 -14.00 -2.88 -15.52
N SER A 236 -12.81 -2.47 -15.08
CA SER A 236 -11.54 -2.88 -15.67
C SER A 236 -10.77 -3.77 -14.70
N VAL A 237 -10.60 -5.05 -15.05
CA VAL A 237 -9.79 -5.99 -14.27
C VAL A 237 -8.34 -5.49 -14.16
N VAL A 238 -7.78 -4.90 -15.22
CA VAL A 238 -6.41 -4.36 -15.22
C VAL A 238 -6.29 -3.18 -14.26
N SER A 239 -7.20 -2.20 -14.33
CA SER A 239 -7.16 -1.02 -13.44
C SER A 239 -7.35 -1.40 -11.97
N THR A 240 -8.26 -2.36 -11.68
CA THR A 240 -8.46 -2.89 -10.33
C THR A 240 -7.21 -3.61 -9.82
N THR A 241 -6.54 -4.38 -10.69
CA THR A 241 -5.28 -5.06 -10.35
C THR A 241 -4.13 -4.07 -10.15
N ASN A 242 -4.06 -2.99 -10.96
CA ASN A 242 -3.09 -1.91 -10.76
C ASN A 242 -3.26 -1.28 -9.37
N PHE A 243 -4.51 -0.98 -8.97
CA PHE A 243 -4.79 -0.46 -7.63
C PHE A 243 -4.33 -1.44 -6.54
N ALA A 244 -4.70 -2.72 -6.64
CA ALA A 244 -4.34 -3.73 -5.65
C ALA A 244 -2.82 -3.90 -5.53
N THR A 245 -2.11 -4.05 -6.65
CA THR A 245 -0.65 -4.22 -6.66
C THR A 245 0.08 -2.93 -6.29
N GLY A 246 -0.40 -1.78 -6.74
CA GLY A 246 0.14 -0.48 -6.32
C GLY A 246 0.04 -0.26 -4.81
N LEU A 247 -1.13 -0.52 -4.23
CA LEU A 247 -1.36 -0.41 -2.79
C LEU A 247 -0.48 -1.40 -2.01
N PHE A 248 -0.39 -2.67 -2.45
CA PHE A 248 0.47 -3.65 -1.80
C PHE A 248 1.96 -3.38 -1.98
N ASN A 249 2.39 -2.64 -3.02
CA ASN A 249 3.77 -2.14 -3.08
C ASN A 249 4.06 -1.14 -1.94
N LEU A 250 3.12 -0.23 -1.64
CA LEU A 250 3.27 0.70 -0.52
C LEU A 250 3.33 -0.06 0.81
N VAL A 251 2.42 -0.99 1.04
CA VAL A 251 2.39 -1.86 2.23
C VAL A 251 3.69 -2.66 2.37
N SER A 252 4.12 -3.33 1.28
CA SER A 252 5.36 -4.12 1.26
C SER A 252 6.60 -3.27 1.53
N THR A 253 6.59 -2.02 1.07
CA THR A 253 7.68 -1.07 1.32
C THR A 253 7.78 -0.71 2.80
N LEU A 254 6.65 -0.46 3.48
CA LEU A 254 6.65 -0.19 4.92
C LEU A 254 7.16 -1.39 5.73
N TYR A 255 6.67 -2.59 5.44
CA TYR A 255 7.15 -3.81 6.09
C TYR A 255 8.64 -4.08 5.81
N LEU A 256 9.07 -3.85 4.56
CA LEU A 256 10.49 -4.02 4.19
C LEU A 256 11.39 -3.06 4.98
N ASN A 257 10.92 -1.82 5.24
CA ASN A 257 11.66 -0.87 6.05
C ASN A 257 11.87 -1.36 7.49
N ASP A 258 10.95 -2.18 8.00
CA ASP A 258 11.05 -2.88 9.27
C ASP A 258 11.68 -4.28 9.13
N SER A 259 12.35 -4.54 8.00
CA SER A 259 13.03 -5.82 7.69
C SER A 259 12.09 -7.03 7.59
N VAL A 260 10.79 -6.81 7.33
CA VAL A 260 9.81 -7.86 7.06
C VAL A 260 9.56 -7.95 5.56
N SER A 261 9.95 -9.06 4.94
CA SER A 261 9.72 -9.30 3.51
C SER A 261 8.30 -9.78 3.26
N THR A 262 7.61 -9.14 2.32
CA THR A 262 6.27 -9.54 1.88
C THR A 262 6.20 -9.62 0.37
N ALA A 263 5.28 -10.44 -0.16
CA ALA A 263 5.03 -10.56 -1.60
C ALA A 263 3.56 -10.79 -1.90
N VAL A 264 3.11 -10.40 -3.08
CA VAL A 264 1.78 -10.75 -3.60
C VAL A 264 1.91 -12.02 -4.43
N GLN A 265 1.31 -13.10 -3.93
CA GLN A 265 1.31 -14.40 -4.60
C GLN A 265 0.16 -14.52 -5.60
N GLN A 266 -1.00 -13.94 -5.26
CA GLN A 266 -2.15 -13.92 -6.16
C GLN A 266 -3.00 -12.67 -5.95
N VAL A 267 -3.55 -12.15 -7.06
CA VAL A 267 -4.63 -11.16 -7.03
C VAL A 267 -5.86 -11.77 -7.71
N ASN A 268 -7.02 -11.68 -7.07
CA ASN A 268 -8.31 -12.08 -7.62
C ASN A 268 -9.26 -10.89 -7.66
N VAL A 269 -9.92 -10.67 -8.81
CA VAL A 269 -10.88 -9.58 -8.98
C VAL A 269 -12.27 -10.16 -9.27
N TRP A 270 -13.26 -9.81 -8.45
CA TRP A 270 -14.65 -10.14 -8.71
C TRP A 270 -15.22 -9.23 -9.80
N THR A 271 -15.60 -9.82 -10.93
CA THR A 271 -16.25 -9.11 -12.07
C THR A 271 -17.76 -9.28 -12.09
N VAL A 272 -18.28 -10.02 -11.12
CA VAL A 272 -19.70 -10.24 -10.83
C VAL A 272 -19.92 -10.07 -9.34
N THR A 273 -21.16 -10.01 -8.89
CA THR A 273 -21.52 -9.88 -7.49
C THR A 273 -20.79 -10.92 -6.64
N ASP A 274 -20.01 -10.45 -5.69
CA ASP A 274 -19.22 -11.27 -4.78
C ASP A 274 -20.06 -11.83 -3.62
N PRO A 275 -19.57 -12.87 -2.90
CA PRO A 275 -20.29 -13.48 -1.78
C PRO A 275 -20.52 -12.56 -0.57
N TYR A 276 -19.76 -11.45 -0.48
CA TYR A 276 -19.81 -10.50 0.65
C TYR A 276 -20.66 -9.27 0.34
N ALA A 277 -21.28 -9.19 -0.85
CA ALA A 277 -22.01 -8.00 -1.31
C ALA A 277 -23.16 -7.58 -0.38
N ALA A 278 -23.72 -8.51 0.37
CA ALA A 278 -24.81 -8.26 1.34
C ALA A 278 -24.32 -7.82 2.72
N ASP A 279 -23.02 -7.96 3.03
CA ASP A 279 -22.49 -7.63 4.35
C ASP A 279 -22.50 -6.11 4.57
N MET A 280 -22.91 -5.70 5.78
CA MET A 280 -23.15 -4.29 6.09
C MET A 280 -22.07 -3.66 6.99
N ASN A 281 -21.13 -4.45 7.46
CA ASN A 281 -20.01 -4.02 8.29
C ASN A 281 -18.78 -4.90 8.06
N THR A 282 -17.65 -4.49 8.61
CA THR A 282 -16.36 -5.19 8.41
C THR A 282 -16.35 -6.58 9.06
N TYR A 283 -17.04 -6.78 10.20
CA TYR A 283 -17.08 -8.08 10.86
C TYR A 283 -17.83 -9.13 10.02
N ASP A 284 -19.00 -8.80 9.50
CA ASP A 284 -19.76 -9.71 8.64
C ASP A 284 -18.96 -10.04 7.37
N ALA A 285 -18.29 -9.03 6.76
CA ALA A 285 -17.41 -9.22 5.63
C ALA A 285 -16.21 -10.11 5.95
N LEU A 286 -15.60 -9.98 7.16
CA LEU A 286 -14.51 -10.86 7.58
C LEU A 286 -14.98 -12.31 7.70
N VAL A 287 -16.13 -12.57 8.35
CA VAL A 287 -16.69 -13.92 8.49
C VAL A 287 -17.02 -14.53 7.13
N SER A 288 -17.66 -13.77 6.24
CA SER A 288 -18.00 -14.22 4.88
C SER A 288 -16.74 -14.49 4.06
N PHE A 289 -15.74 -13.61 4.10
CA PHE A 289 -14.46 -13.80 3.42
C PHE A 289 -13.68 -14.99 3.97
N SER A 290 -13.59 -15.14 5.28
CA SER A 290 -12.97 -16.30 5.95
C SER A 290 -13.60 -17.61 5.51
N THR A 291 -14.94 -17.64 5.38
CA THR A 291 -15.68 -18.81 4.90
C THR A 291 -15.31 -19.17 3.46
N GLN A 292 -15.09 -18.19 2.59
CA GLN A 292 -14.58 -18.43 1.23
C GLN A 292 -13.14 -18.97 1.23
N MET A 293 -12.32 -18.54 2.20
CA MET A 293 -10.91 -18.91 2.31
C MET A 293 -10.67 -20.24 3.02
N GLN A 294 -11.67 -20.80 3.74
CA GLN A 294 -11.50 -22.02 4.57
C GLN A 294 -10.98 -23.25 3.84
N GLY A 295 -11.26 -23.38 2.53
CA GLY A 295 -10.76 -24.46 1.67
C GLY A 295 -9.31 -24.32 1.26
N GLY A 296 -8.64 -23.22 1.63
CA GLY A 296 -7.28 -22.86 1.25
C GLY A 296 -7.24 -21.84 0.11
N PHE A 297 -6.13 -21.11 0.04
CA PHE A 297 -5.85 -20.09 -0.97
C PHE A 297 -4.35 -20.08 -1.29
N ASN A 298 -3.98 -19.45 -2.38
CA ASN A 298 -2.60 -19.37 -2.85
C ASN A 298 -1.85 -18.21 -2.15
N GLY A 299 -1.37 -18.46 -0.93
CA GLY A 299 -0.66 -17.49 -0.09
C GLY A 299 -0.60 -17.92 1.38
N ASP A 300 0.08 -17.11 2.18
CA ASP A 300 0.18 -17.29 3.63
C ASP A 300 -0.96 -16.54 4.34
N LEU A 301 -1.30 -15.34 3.88
CA LEU A 301 -2.39 -14.50 4.37
C LEU A 301 -3.32 -14.10 3.22
N ALA A 302 -4.63 -14.04 3.47
CA ALA A 302 -5.64 -13.55 2.54
C ALA A 302 -6.12 -12.16 2.94
N HIS A 303 -6.23 -11.23 2.00
CA HIS A 303 -6.65 -9.86 2.28
C HIS A 303 -7.71 -9.40 1.28
N LEU A 304 -8.90 -9.05 1.78
CA LEU A 304 -9.98 -8.48 0.99
C LEU A 304 -9.85 -6.96 0.96
N LEU A 305 -9.80 -6.39 -0.24
CA LEU A 305 -9.86 -4.96 -0.51
C LEU A 305 -11.26 -4.57 -0.96
N SER A 306 -11.90 -3.64 -0.24
CA SER A 306 -13.26 -3.18 -0.55
C SER A 306 -13.35 -1.65 -0.53
N LYS A 307 -13.98 -1.09 -1.57
CA LYS A 307 -14.34 0.35 -1.59
C LYS A 307 -15.72 0.61 -0.97
N ARG A 308 -16.39 -0.39 -0.43
CA ARG A 308 -17.66 -0.25 0.30
C ARG A 308 -17.44 0.43 1.65
N SER A 309 -18.36 1.29 2.07
CA SER A 309 -18.35 1.94 3.39
C SER A 309 -18.76 0.95 4.48
N LEU A 310 -17.85 0.09 4.92
CA LEU A 310 -18.10 -0.92 5.95
C LEU A 310 -17.54 -0.56 7.33
N GLY A 311 -16.86 0.60 7.47
CA GLY A 311 -16.39 1.13 8.75
C GLY A 311 -14.87 1.10 8.97
N GLY A 312 -14.06 0.66 8.02
CA GLY A 312 -12.58 0.63 8.14
C GLY A 312 -12.00 -0.75 7.88
N GLY A 313 -11.13 -1.25 8.76
CA GLY A 313 -10.53 -2.58 8.63
C GLY A 313 -10.82 -3.50 9.81
N ILE A 314 -10.56 -4.79 9.63
CA ILE A 314 -10.67 -5.83 10.63
C ILE A 314 -9.86 -7.07 10.23
N ALA A 315 -9.23 -7.73 11.18
CA ALA A 315 -8.45 -8.94 10.95
C ALA A 315 -8.52 -9.90 12.14
N TRP A 316 -8.29 -11.19 11.88
CA TRP A 316 -7.97 -12.13 12.95
C TRP A 316 -6.58 -11.86 13.51
N LEU A 317 -6.38 -12.10 14.81
CA LEU A 317 -5.16 -11.74 15.51
C LEU A 317 -4.20 -12.93 15.61
N ASP A 318 -2.89 -12.73 15.27
CA ASP A 318 -1.80 -13.72 15.44
C ASP A 318 -2.09 -15.08 14.77
N VAL A 319 -2.37 -15.05 13.46
CA VAL A 319 -2.94 -16.21 12.74
C VAL A 319 -2.07 -16.71 11.58
N LEU A 320 -0.85 -16.20 11.42
CA LEU A 320 0.02 -16.52 10.26
C LEU A 320 0.20 -18.03 10.02
N CYS A 321 0.20 -18.83 11.07
CA CYS A 321 0.36 -20.29 11.00
C CYS A 321 -0.93 -21.08 11.29
N ASP A 322 -2.09 -20.40 11.33
CA ASP A 322 -3.36 -20.99 11.67
C ASP A 322 -4.08 -21.64 10.47
N ALA A 323 -5.27 -22.18 10.72
CA ALA A 323 -6.13 -22.69 9.65
C ALA A 323 -6.49 -21.57 8.66
N ALA A 324 -6.70 -21.93 7.39
CA ALA A 324 -6.93 -20.98 6.30
C ALA A 324 -8.09 -20.01 6.57
N TYR A 325 -9.14 -20.45 7.29
CA TYR A 325 -10.26 -19.62 7.72
C TYR A 325 -9.81 -18.37 8.49
N TYR A 326 -8.88 -18.53 9.44
CA TYR A 326 -8.42 -17.42 10.28
C TYR A 326 -7.34 -16.55 9.64
N ARG A 327 -6.62 -17.04 8.63
CA ARG A 327 -5.53 -16.31 7.97
C ARG A 327 -6.06 -15.25 7.00
N SER A 328 -7.01 -14.42 7.47
CA SER A 328 -7.70 -13.44 6.64
C SER A 328 -7.88 -12.09 7.32
N ALA A 329 -7.94 -11.05 6.51
CA ALA A 329 -8.22 -9.67 6.89
C ALA A 329 -9.10 -9.00 5.83
N VAL A 330 -9.81 -7.96 6.24
CA VAL A 330 -10.62 -7.09 5.38
C VAL A 330 -10.20 -5.65 5.59
N SER A 331 -9.88 -4.95 4.51
CA SER A 331 -9.74 -3.49 4.48
C SER A 331 -10.82 -2.90 3.61
N ALA A 332 -11.70 -2.14 4.22
CA ALA A 332 -12.86 -1.52 3.58
C ALA A 332 -12.82 0.01 3.70
N SER A 333 -13.80 0.69 3.13
CA SER A 333 -13.86 2.14 3.04
C SER A 333 -12.63 2.75 2.33
N LEU A 334 -12.00 1.98 1.42
CA LEU A 334 -10.82 2.41 0.69
C LEU A 334 -11.20 3.53 -0.30
N SER A 335 -10.76 4.75 -0.01
CA SER A 335 -11.04 5.96 -0.80
C SER A 335 -12.52 6.36 -0.89
N ALA A 336 -13.38 5.92 0.05
CA ALA A 336 -14.83 6.10 -0.05
C ALA A 336 -15.28 7.57 -0.04
N ASN A 337 -14.56 8.48 0.63
CA ASN A 337 -15.05 9.83 0.92
C ASN A 337 -14.15 10.97 0.42
N LEU A 338 -13.06 10.69 -0.30
CA LEU A 338 -12.08 11.69 -0.70
C LEU A 338 -11.95 11.86 -2.22
N THR A 339 -12.98 11.52 -2.99
CA THR A 339 -13.01 11.88 -4.42
C THR A 339 -13.12 13.42 -4.51
N PRO A 340 -12.26 14.12 -5.27
CA PRO A 340 -11.41 13.54 -6.34
C PRO A 340 -9.96 13.21 -5.96
N LEU A 341 -9.62 13.19 -4.68
CA LEU A 341 -8.24 12.97 -4.24
C LEU A 341 -7.89 11.47 -4.17
N PRO A 342 -6.69 11.05 -4.62
CA PRO A 342 -6.16 9.73 -4.27
C PRO A 342 -5.88 9.67 -2.76
N THR A 343 -6.24 8.57 -2.09
CA THR A 343 -6.14 8.43 -0.63
C THR A 343 -5.20 7.31 -0.22
N TYR A 344 -4.05 7.22 -0.90
CA TYR A 344 -3.13 6.09 -0.71
C TYR A 344 -2.53 6.02 0.70
N SER A 345 -2.36 7.15 1.40
CA SER A 345 -1.88 7.13 2.79
C SER A 345 -2.88 6.44 3.72
N TRP A 346 -4.18 6.75 3.60
CA TRP A 346 -5.24 6.06 4.33
C TRP A 346 -5.34 4.59 3.96
N ASN A 347 -5.39 4.29 2.67
CA ASN A 347 -5.51 2.92 2.18
C ASN A 347 -4.33 2.05 2.65
N THR A 348 -3.11 2.59 2.56
CA THR A 348 -1.90 1.91 3.02
C THR A 348 -1.92 1.68 4.52
N MET A 349 -2.34 2.69 5.30
CA MET A 349 -2.42 2.60 6.76
C MET A 349 -3.37 1.47 7.17
N VAL A 350 -4.59 1.43 6.61
CA VAL A 350 -5.58 0.38 6.94
C VAL A 350 -5.06 -1.00 6.56
N VAL A 351 -4.55 -1.20 5.33
CA VAL A 351 -4.09 -2.51 4.89
C VAL A 351 -2.87 -2.98 5.70
N THR A 352 -1.93 -2.09 5.99
CA THR A 352 -0.75 -2.42 6.82
C THR A 352 -1.18 -2.78 8.25
N HIS A 353 -2.13 -2.05 8.83
CA HIS A 353 -2.64 -2.28 10.18
C HIS A 353 -3.31 -3.66 10.29
N GLU A 354 -4.22 -3.99 9.38
CA GLU A 354 -4.92 -5.28 9.41
C GLU A 354 -4.00 -6.47 9.11
N ALA A 355 -3.06 -6.29 8.17
CA ALA A 355 -2.04 -7.31 7.92
C ALA A 355 -1.10 -7.50 9.14
N GLY A 356 -0.81 -6.43 9.87
CA GLY A 356 -0.08 -6.46 11.14
C GLY A 356 -0.77 -7.32 12.18
N HIS A 357 -2.08 -7.17 12.37
CA HIS A 357 -2.87 -8.02 13.26
C HIS A 357 -2.74 -9.50 12.92
N ASN A 358 -2.80 -9.87 11.65
CA ASN A 358 -2.58 -11.26 11.23
C ASN A 358 -1.18 -11.78 11.58
N MET A 359 -0.16 -10.90 11.64
CA MET A 359 1.25 -11.22 11.89
C MET A 359 1.68 -11.03 13.37
N ALA A 360 0.74 -10.76 14.28
CA ALA A 360 1.01 -10.54 15.72
C ALA A 360 1.76 -9.24 16.04
N SER A 361 1.51 -8.16 15.31
CA SER A 361 2.11 -6.84 15.57
C SER A 361 1.06 -5.82 16.03
#